data_d4a090314288fcae80b0c55b8792cc9b
#
_entry.id   d4a090314288fcae80b0c55b8792cc9b
#
_cell.length_a   1.000
_cell.length_b   1.000
_cell.length_c   1.000
_cell.angle_alpha   90.00
_cell.angle_beta   90.00
_cell.angle_gamma   90.00
#
_symmetry.space_group_name_H-M   'P 1'
#
loop_
_entity.id
_entity.type
_entity.pdbx_description
1 polymer ?
#
loop_
_entity_poly.entity_id
_entity_poly.type
_entity_poly.pdbx_seq_one_letter_code
_entity_poly.pdbx_strand_id
1 'polypeptide(L)'
;MKKNKKIALIICVLLVICSFVGVLIYHNATVKQYKEQQYLQIDGYHNAKMNSIKKGRITLYLETSLSLSKQKEMQLFDVIEKDYQTLESALNLKSDVKVAIISDEYILSSNNGFIYHDGIVLCNSGAFENGKYKTALTGAYMKTTETWKQVAATHYYFNKGASVDISKLKDHYAQNEDDLLLTLFQGYFNASFASDEVIDIANMTAVSLGKYIIDSYSFDDFLHASLTDFRCEWLSQNGINTSFDVPFDLSWLSGAVYSQKLLQYPLVIETKNRVYYLDSFHSERSSATFDHPRAVIEHLSNGNAGVNKVLEYIKSNATKNTSDTIQKNAEAKIEYYISSDEIGTEADVNNKKVYLKDPSEFVHETAHILTLNNNRVDGAWLAEGIAEYLSREISGVTSDVDYRMYHSFVASDVTGDLKSFVEDVKTQYKSSGGSFDSFEAFDFYLLEQSIAYVTLTKPEYKHKIKFPYATTSVKDLRYSSSGDKGNNLTYPESYLFVKYLINEYGLNNVLNCCLTYDLEQSFNETYDVLYSNFIKAIQ
;
A
#
# COMPACT_ATOMS: atom_id res chain seq x y z
N MET A 1 -58.76 8.31 46.47
CA MET A 1 -58.42 6.86 46.41
C MET A 1 -58.17 6.28 45.02
N LYS A 2 -58.92 6.62 43.95
CA LYS A 2 -58.72 6.03 42.60
C LYS A 2 -57.37 6.37 41.95
N LYS A 3 -56.75 7.55 42.17
CA LYS A 3 -55.49 8.00 41.58
C LYS A 3 -54.31 7.22 42.13
N ASN A 4 -54.28 6.93 43.44
CA ASN A 4 -53.18 6.18 44.06
C ASN A 4 -53.13 4.69 43.61
N LYS A 5 -54.33 4.08 43.35
CA LYS A 5 -54.39 2.72 42.83
C LYS A 5 -53.84 2.60 41.40
N LYS A 6 -54.05 3.64 40.57
CA LYS A 6 -53.43 3.65 39.17
C LYS A 6 -51.91 3.79 39.22
N ILE A 7 -51.37 4.64 40.09
CA ILE A 7 -49.94 4.82 40.28
C ILE A 7 -49.29 3.52 40.79
N ALA A 8 -49.91 2.88 41.80
CA ALA A 8 -49.40 1.59 42.28
C ALA A 8 -49.39 0.49 41.21
N LEU A 9 -50.45 0.44 40.39
CA LEU A 9 -50.50 -0.52 39.28
C LEU A 9 -49.39 -0.26 38.24
N ILE A 10 -49.12 1.00 37.88
CA ILE A 10 -48.05 1.37 36.95
C ILE A 10 -46.67 0.97 37.51
N ILE A 11 -46.44 1.23 38.80
CA ILE A 11 -45.19 0.83 39.47
C ILE A 11 -45.03 -0.70 39.47
N CYS A 12 -46.09 -1.45 39.78
CA CYS A 12 -46.02 -2.92 39.70
C CYS A 12 -45.73 -3.43 38.30
N VAL A 13 -46.31 -2.87 37.25
CA VAL A 13 -46.07 -3.24 35.87
C VAL A 13 -44.61 -2.92 35.48
N LEU A 14 -44.08 -1.75 35.85
CA LEU A 14 -42.69 -1.38 35.60
C LEU A 14 -41.71 -2.32 36.33
N LEU A 15 -41.99 -2.70 37.57
CA LEU A 15 -41.16 -3.66 38.31
C LEU A 15 -41.17 -5.05 37.66
N VAL A 16 -42.31 -5.50 37.16
CA VAL A 16 -42.39 -6.78 36.41
C VAL A 16 -41.61 -6.71 35.11
N ILE A 17 -41.73 -5.62 34.36
CA ILE A 17 -40.96 -5.41 33.13
C ILE A 17 -39.45 -5.38 33.43
N CYS A 18 -39.03 -4.60 34.43
CA CYS A 18 -37.65 -4.54 34.86
C CYS A 18 -37.09 -5.91 35.29
N SER A 19 -37.89 -6.68 36.04
CA SER A 19 -37.53 -8.03 36.46
C SER A 19 -37.40 -8.97 35.25
N PHE A 20 -38.33 -8.89 34.31
CA PHE A 20 -38.29 -9.72 33.08
C PHE A 20 -37.10 -9.35 32.18
N VAL A 21 -36.84 -8.06 32.00
CA VAL A 21 -35.65 -7.58 31.28
C VAL A 21 -34.39 -8.01 32.02
N GLY A 22 -34.33 -7.91 33.33
CA GLY A 22 -33.22 -8.40 34.14
C GLY A 22 -32.95 -9.91 33.96
N VAL A 23 -33.99 -10.73 33.94
CA VAL A 23 -33.90 -12.17 33.69
C VAL A 23 -33.41 -12.46 32.28
N LEU A 24 -33.92 -11.73 31.28
CA LEU A 24 -33.47 -11.87 29.88
C LEU A 24 -32.00 -11.48 29.73
N ILE A 25 -31.56 -10.37 30.33
CA ILE A 25 -30.17 -9.95 30.33
C ILE A 25 -29.30 -10.99 31.03
N TYR A 26 -29.71 -11.49 32.18
CA TYR A 26 -29.01 -12.53 32.92
C TYR A 26 -28.91 -13.82 32.08
N HIS A 27 -30.02 -14.27 31.48
CA HIS A 27 -30.02 -15.44 30.61
C HIS A 27 -29.06 -15.30 29.43
N ASN A 28 -29.10 -14.17 28.72
CA ASN A 28 -28.21 -13.90 27.60
C ASN A 28 -26.72 -13.80 28.00
N ALA A 29 -26.46 -13.32 29.23
CA ALA A 29 -25.10 -13.20 29.75
C ALA A 29 -24.55 -14.52 30.32
N THR A 30 -25.40 -15.44 30.77
CA THR A 30 -24.99 -16.63 31.53
C THR A 30 -25.21 -17.95 30.77
N VAL A 31 -26.13 -18.00 29.82
CA VAL A 31 -26.50 -19.22 29.11
C VAL A 31 -25.90 -19.22 27.71
N LYS A 32 -25.21 -20.32 27.34
CA LYS A 32 -24.69 -20.55 25.99
C LYS A 32 -25.84 -20.78 25.01
N GLN A 33 -25.95 -19.93 23.98
CA GLN A 33 -26.92 -20.07 22.90
C GLN A 33 -26.23 -20.73 21.71
N TYR A 34 -26.69 -21.88 21.26
CA TYR A 34 -26.17 -22.62 20.12
C TYR A 34 -27.09 -22.47 18.90
N LYS A 35 -26.50 -22.18 17.73
CA LYS A 35 -27.21 -22.10 16.46
C LYS A 35 -26.44 -22.87 15.39
N GLU A 36 -27.14 -23.71 14.64
CA GLU A 36 -26.56 -24.51 13.57
C GLU A 36 -26.69 -23.80 12.22
N GLN A 37 -25.72 -24.06 11.36
CA GLN A 37 -25.76 -23.79 9.92
C GLN A 37 -26.07 -22.33 9.54
N GLN A 38 -25.44 -21.37 10.20
CA GLN A 38 -25.48 -19.97 9.81
C GLN A 38 -24.46 -19.68 8.73
N TYR A 39 -24.74 -18.72 7.85
CA TYR A 39 -23.75 -18.23 6.90
C TYR A 39 -23.04 -17.02 7.51
N LEU A 40 -21.71 -17.05 7.50
CA LEU A 40 -20.87 -15.93 7.88
C LEU A 40 -20.19 -15.45 6.61
N GLN A 41 -20.44 -14.21 6.23
CA GLN A 41 -19.74 -13.53 5.18
C GLN A 41 -18.59 -12.74 5.80
N ILE A 42 -17.38 -12.98 5.34
CA ILE A 42 -16.18 -12.28 5.73
C ILE A 42 -15.59 -11.74 4.45
N ASP A 43 -15.21 -10.48 4.44
CA ASP A 43 -14.63 -9.82 3.28
C ASP A 43 -13.39 -10.57 2.79
N GLY A 44 -13.32 -10.87 1.50
CA GLY A 44 -12.27 -11.71 0.90
C GLY A 44 -12.34 -13.21 1.22
N TYR A 45 -13.36 -13.65 1.97
CA TYR A 45 -13.57 -15.05 2.32
C TYR A 45 -14.90 -15.56 1.78
N HIS A 46 -14.94 -16.81 1.33
CA HIS A 46 -16.18 -17.42 0.84
C HIS A 46 -17.24 -17.46 1.93
N ASN A 47 -18.51 -17.35 1.50
CA ASN A 47 -19.67 -17.50 2.36
C ASN A 47 -19.63 -18.89 3.03
N ALA A 48 -19.06 -18.98 4.22
CA ALA A 48 -18.87 -20.26 4.90
C ALA A 48 -20.07 -20.58 5.79
N LYS A 49 -20.44 -21.87 5.80
CA LYS A 49 -21.49 -22.38 6.66
C LYS A 49 -20.94 -22.67 8.04
N MET A 50 -21.47 -22.01 9.05
CA MET A 50 -20.93 -22.00 10.41
C MET A 50 -21.94 -22.52 11.42
N ASN A 51 -21.50 -23.24 12.43
CA ASN A 51 -22.19 -23.33 13.71
C ASN A 51 -21.78 -22.16 14.60
N SER A 52 -22.64 -21.64 15.43
CA SER A 52 -22.27 -20.58 16.35
C SER A 52 -22.70 -20.84 17.79
N ILE A 53 -21.86 -20.39 18.71
CA ILE A 53 -22.11 -20.41 20.15
C ILE A 53 -21.94 -18.98 20.66
N LYS A 54 -22.97 -18.46 21.32
CA LYS A 54 -22.95 -17.13 21.91
C LYS A 54 -23.25 -17.17 23.41
N LYS A 55 -22.45 -16.45 24.19
CA LYS A 55 -22.71 -16.18 25.62
C LYS A 55 -22.20 -14.79 25.97
N GLY A 56 -23.09 -13.94 26.44
CA GLY A 56 -22.73 -12.56 26.77
C GLY A 56 -22.17 -11.80 25.56
N ARG A 57 -20.93 -11.36 25.69
CA ARG A 57 -20.19 -10.56 24.69
C ARG A 57 -19.35 -11.41 23.73
N ILE A 58 -19.33 -12.72 23.92
CA ILE A 58 -18.51 -13.62 23.13
C ILE A 58 -19.39 -14.37 22.13
N THR A 59 -18.96 -14.39 20.87
CA THR A 59 -19.54 -15.25 19.82
C THR A 59 -18.46 -16.05 19.17
N LEU A 60 -18.58 -17.39 19.21
CA LEU A 60 -17.73 -18.32 18.46
C LEU A 60 -18.48 -18.81 17.22
N TYR A 61 -17.85 -18.77 16.09
CA TYR A 61 -18.26 -19.40 14.82
C TYR A 61 -17.31 -20.56 14.50
N LEU A 62 -17.87 -21.67 14.04
CA LEU A 62 -17.14 -22.89 13.72
C LEU A 62 -17.57 -23.36 12.34
N GLU A 63 -16.64 -23.44 11.40
CA GLU A 63 -16.95 -23.90 10.07
C GLU A 63 -17.43 -25.35 10.09
N THR A 64 -18.54 -25.64 9.40
CA THR A 64 -19.14 -26.97 9.43
C THR A 64 -18.28 -28.04 8.76
N SER A 65 -17.38 -27.64 7.86
CA SER A 65 -16.37 -28.52 7.22
C SER A 65 -15.40 -29.16 8.22
N LEU A 66 -15.17 -28.53 9.40
CA LEU A 66 -14.34 -29.07 10.47
C LEU A 66 -14.92 -30.34 11.09
N SER A 67 -16.20 -30.67 10.81
CA SER A 67 -16.88 -31.89 11.26
C SER A 67 -16.73 -32.17 12.78
N LEU A 68 -16.76 -31.12 13.59
CA LEU A 68 -16.62 -31.22 15.04
C LEU A 68 -17.90 -31.72 15.69
N SER A 69 -17.77 -32.51 16.77
CA SER A 69 -18.90 -32.85 17.60
C SER A 69 -19.34 -31.63 18.43
N LYS A 70 -20.62 -31.54 18.74
CA LYS A 70 -21.19 -30.45 19.57
C LYS A 70 -20.46 -30.31 20.92
N GLN A 71 -20.05 -31.44 21.50
CA GLN A 71 -19.26 -31.41 22.74
C GLN A 71 -17.90 -30.76 22.55
N LYS A 72 -17.21 -31.03 21.44
CA LYS A 72 -15.92 -30.40 21.10
C LYS A 72 -16.08 -28.91 20.84
N GLU A 73 -17.12 -28.52 20.09
CA GLU A 73 -17.45 -27.11 19.85
C GLU A 73 -17.67 -26.32 21.15
N MET A 74 -18.38 -26.91 22.11
CA MET A 74 -18.61 -26.32 23.43
C MET A 74 -17.30 -26.19 24.22
N GLN A 75 -16.39 -27.16 24.13
CA GLN A 75 -15.07 -27.09 24.77
C GLN A 75 -14.21 -25.97 24.18
N LEU A 76 -14.22 -25.77 22.85
CA LEU A 76 -13.51 -24.66 22.19
C LEU A 76 -14.04 -23.31 22.68
N PHE A 77 -15.36 -23.18 22.84
CA PHE A 77 -15.96 -21.98 23.42
C PHE A 77 -15.46 -21.70 24.85
N ASP A 78 -15.35 -22.73 25.69
CA ASP A 78 -14.87 -22.59 27.07
C ASP A 78 -13.43 -22.07 27.15
N VAL A 79 -12.58 -22.47 26.18
CA VAL A 79 -11.21 -21.95 26.06
C VAL A 79 -11.23 -20.45 25.76
N ILE A 80 -12.01 -20.04 24.77
CA ILE A 80 -12.13 -18.61 24.40
C ILE A 80 -12.71 -17.79 25.55
N GLU A 81 -13.74 -18.31 26.24
CA GLU A 81 -14.32 -17.64 27.38
C GLU A 81 -13.31 -17.39 28.50
N LYS A 82 -12.47 -18.38 28.79
CA LYS A 82 -11.39 -18.26 29.77
C LYS A 82 -10.37 -17.19 29.36
N ASP A 83 -9.95 -17.18 28.11
CA ASP A 83 -9.00 -16.20 27.60
C ASP A 83 -9.60 -14.79 27.57
N TYR A 84 -10.88 -14.66 27.20
CA TYR A 84 -11.61 -13.39 27.29
C TYR A 84 -11.65 -12.87 28.72
N GLN A 85 -11.98 -13.71 29.70
CA GLN A 85 -12.01 -13.34 31.13
C GLN A 85 -10.64 -12.87 31.63
N THR A 86 -9.57 -13.45 31.11
CA THR A 86 -8.20 -13.00 31.42
C THR A 86 -7.98 -11.56 30.99
N LEU A 87 -8.40 -11.19 29.76
CA LEU A 87 -8.30 -9.84 29.25
C LEU A 87 -9.26 -8.88 29.98
N GLU A 88 -10.50 -9.30 30.25
CA GLU A 88 -11.48 -8.49 30.98
C GLU A 88 -10.99 -8.13 32.38
N SER A 89 -10.42 -9.11 33.10
CA SER A 89 -9.88 -8.89 34.44
C SER A 89 -8.64 -7.98 34.44
N ALA A 90 -7.85 -8.02 33.36
CA ALA A 90 -6.60 -7.26 33.26
C ALA A 90 -6.82 -5.83 32.76
N LEU A 91 -7.71 -5.63 31.78
CA LEU A 91 -7.89 -4.37 31.08
C LEU A 91 -9.10 -3.58 31.55
N ASN A 92 -10.02 -4.21 32.29
CA ASN A 92 -11.29 -3.63 32.76
C ASN A 92 -12.13 -2.98 31.62
N LEU A 93 -11.96 -3.46 30.38
CA LEU A 93 -12.74 -3.05 29.23
C LEU A 93 -13.94 -3.98 29.05
N LYS A 94 -14.95 -3.54 28.32
CA LYS A 94 -16.13 -4.35 27.94
C LYS A 94 -16.26 -4.35 26.43
N SER A 95 -15.64 -5.32 25.77
CA SER A 95 -15.65 -5.43 24.32
C SER A 95 -16.43 -6.67 23.86
N ASP A 96 -17.24 -6.51 22.81
CA ASP A 96 -17.85 -7.63 22.13
C ASP A 96 -16.78 -8.28 21.23
N VAL A 97 -16.64 -9.61 21.32
CA VAL A 97 -15.63 -10.35 20.59
C VAL A 97 -16.30 -11.45 19.78
N LYS A 98 -15.93 -11.53 18.50
CA LYS A 98 -16.32 -12.59 17.59
C LYS A 98 -15.06 -13.37 17.19
N VAL A 99 -15.11 -14.68 17.29
CA VAL A 99 -14.04 -15.58 16.88
C VAL A 99 -14.59 -16.57 15.87
N ALA A 100 -13.93 -16.78 14.75
CA ALA A 100 -14.28 -17.80 13.76
C ALA A 100 -13.10 -18.76 13.57
N ILE A 101 -13.35 -20.06 13.80
CA ILE A 101 -12.39 -21.11 13.49
C ILE A 101 -12.78 -21.69 12.14
N ILE A 102 -11.89 -21.64 11.19
CA ILE A 102 -12.09 -22.00 9.80
C ILE A 102 -11.09 -23.07 9.35
N SER A 103 -11.46 -23.84 8.34
CA SER A 103 -10.65 -24.92 7.80
C SER A 103 -9.70 -24.47 6.69
N ASP A 104 -9.86 -23.24 6.18
CA ASP A 104 -9.12 -22.79 5.02
C ASP A 104 -7.66 -22.51 5.36
N GLU A 105 -6.79 -23.37 4.90
CA GLU A 105 -5.34 -23.23 5.03
C GLU A 105 -4.79 -22.15 4.11
N TYR A 106 -5.51 -21.83 3.04
CA TYR A 106 -5.02 -20.95 1.97
C TYR A 106 -5.00 -19.47 2.37
N ILE A 107 -6.07 -19.00 2.99
CA ILE A 107 -6.20 -17.58 3.38
C ILE A 107 -5.35 -17.26 4.61
N LEU A 108 -5.20 -18.21 5.51
CA LEU A 108 -4.50 -18.01 6.78
C LEU A 108 -3.05 -18.48 6.79
N SER A 109 -2.58 -19.13 5.74
CA SER A 109 -1.19 -19.61 5.66
C SER A 109 -0.17 -18.46 5.71
N SER A 110 -0.44 -17.37 4.99
CA SER A 110 0.38 -16.16 4.97
C SER A 110 0.36 -15.36 6.29
N ASN A 111 -0.63 -15.61 7.17
CA ASN A 111 -0.87 -14.87 8.41
C ASN A 111 -0.60 -15.73 9.67
N ASN A 112 0.29 -16.70 9.62
CA ASN A 112 0.53 -17.63 10.75
C ASN A 112 -0.74 -18.34 11.24
N GLY A 113 -1.77 -18.43 10.41
CA GLY A 113 -3.01 -19.12 10.69
C GLY A 113 -4.03 -18.32 11.50
N PHE A 114 -3.83 -17.03 11.74
CA PHE A 114 -4.78 -16.19 12.47
C PHE A 114 -4.71 -14.71 12.04
N ILE A 115 -5.81 -13.99 12.17
CA ILE A 115 -5.89 -12.54 11.94
C ILE A 115 -7.08 -11.93 12.70
N TYR A 116 -6.99 -10.66 13.10
CA TYR A 116 -8.15 -9.84 13.49
C TYR A 116 -8.53 -8.95 12.31
N HIS A 117 -9.69 -9.20 11.72
CA HIS A 117 -10.18 -8.53 10.52
C HIS A 117 -11.68 -8.27 10.61
N ASP A 118 -12.11 -7.09 10.22
CA ASP A 118 -13.53 -6.66 10.18
C ASP A 118 -14.33 -7.00 11.45
N GLY A 119 -13.73 -6.80 12.62
CA GLY A 119 -14.37 -7.06 13.91
C GLY A 119 -14.46 -8.54 14.30
N ILE A 120 -13.80 -9.44 13.55
CA ILE A 120 -13.79 -10.87 13.78
C ILE A 120 -12.34 -11.37 13.90
N VAL A 121 -12.08 -12.22 14.88
CA VAL A 121 -10.86 -13.02 14.94
C VAL A 121 -11.04 -14.24 14.05
N LEU A 122 -10.26 -14.34 12.99
CA LEU A 122 -10.20 -15.52 12.15
C LEU A 122 -9.00 -16.36 12.55
N CYS A 123 -9.16 -17.67 12.67
CA CYS A 123 -8.04 -18.57 12.90
C CYS A 123 -8.33 -19.96 12.32
N ASN A 124 -7.26 -20.66 11.90
CA ASN A 124 -7.35 -22.06 11.60
C ASN A 124 -7.20 -22.93 12.89
N SER A 125 -7.49 -24.20 12.78
CA SER A 125 -7.44 -25.12 13.93
C SER A 125 -6.04 -25.18 14.58
N GLY A 126 -4.96 -25.16 13.76
CA GLY A 126 -3.59 -25.21 14.26
C GLY A 126 -3.22 -23.96 15.07
N ALA A 127 -3.56 -22.77 14.57
CA ALA A 127 -3.31 -21.51 15.30
C ALA A 127 -4.14 -21.44 16.59
N PHE A 128 -5.35 -21.99 16.59
CA PHE A 128 -6.17 -22.08 17.79
C PHE A 128 -5.56 -23.01 18.83
N GLU A 129 -5.19 -24.24 18.45
CA GLU A 129 -4.63 -25.25 19.35
C GLU A 129 -3.29 -24.81 19.95
N ASN A 130 -2.46 -24.12 19.17
CA ASN A 130 -1.18 -23.58 19.63
C ASN A 130 -1.31 -22.24 20.39
N GLY A 131 -2.53 -21.73 20.58
CA GLY A 131 -2.80 -20.50 21.31
C GLY A 131 -2.37 -19.22 20.59
N LYS A 132 -1.92 -19.30 19.33
CA LYS A 132 -1.50 -18.13 18.52
C LYS A 132 -2.66 -17.17 18.28
N TYR A 133 -3.90 -17.64 18.19
CA TYR A 133 -5.10 -16.82 18.03
C TYR A 133 -5.27 -15.76 19.14
N LYS A 134 -4.63 -15.91 20.28
CA LYS A 134 -4.71 -14.95 21.42
C LYS A 134 -4.23 -13.56 21.03
N THR A 135 -3.29 -13.47 20.10
CA THR A 135 -2.84 -12.19 19.56
C THR A 135 -3.97 -11.45 18.86
N ALA A 136 -4.67 -12.12 17.96
CA ALA A 136 -5.85 -11.54 17.31
C ALA A 136 -7.02 -11.31 18.28
N LEU A 137 -7.23 -12.20 19.26
CA LEU A 137 -8.21 -12.04 20.32
C LEU A 137 -7.96 -10.77 21.15
N THR A 138 -6.70 -10.50 21.49
CA THR A 138 -6.28 -9.30 22.20
C THR A 138 -6.55 -8.06 21.35
N GLY A 139 -6.24 -8.11 20.04
CA GLY A 139 -6.58 -7.06 19.08
C GLY A 139 -8.07 -6.77 19.02
N ALA A 140 -8.90 -7.81 18.92
CA ALA A 140 -10.35 -7.68 18.92
C ALA A 140 -10.88 -7.06 20.21
N TYR A 141 -10.30 -7.45 21.34
CA TYR A 141 -10.67 -6.93 22.66
C TYR A 141 -10.32 -5.45 22.80
N MET A 142 -9.14 -5.04 22.35
CA MET A 142 -8.67 -3.65 22.34
C MET A 142 -9.23 -2.84 21.17
N LYS A 143 -9.87 -3.46 20.19
CA LYS A 143 -10.32 -2.88 18.91
C LYS A 143 -9.18 -2.25 18.09
N THR A 144 -8.03 -2.88 18.09
CA THR A 144 -6.87 -2.45 17.30
C THR A 144 -6.48 -3.49 16.28
N THR A 145 -6.19 -3.04 15.06
CA THR A 145 -5.63 -3.85 13.97
C THR A 145 -4.10 -3.76 13.91
N GLU A 146 -3.48 -2.96 14.79
CA GLU A 146 -2.04 -2.79 14.85
C GLU A 146 -1.37 -4.02 15.49
N THR A 147 -0.68 -4.82 14.69
CA THR A 147 -0.11 -6.12 15.10
C THR A 147 0.87 -5.98 16.26
N TRP A 148 1.71 -4.93 16.27
CA TRP A 148 2.66 -4.75 17.37
C TRP A 148 1.98 -4.54 18.74
N LYS A 149 0.85 -3.82 18.75
CA LYS A 149 0.03 -3.65 19.96
C LYS A 149 -0.61 -4.96 20.38
N GLN A 150 -1.11 -5.74 19.40
CA GLN A 150 -1.69 -7.05 19.67
C GLN A 150 -0.65 -7.98 20.30
N VAL A 151 0.56 -8.05 19.72
CA VAL A 151 1.67 -8.87 20.22
C VAL A 151 2.11 -8.42 21.61
N ALA A 152 2.36 -7.11 21.78
CA ALA A 152 2.81 -6.54 23.05
C ALA A 152 1.81 -6.79 24.19
N ALA A 153 0.53 -6.48 23.96
CA ALA A 153 -0.51 -6.67 24.96
C ALA A 153 -0.77 -8.16 25.25
N THR A 154 -0.74 -9.02 24.23
CA THR A 154 -0.86 -10.48 24.43
C THR A 154 0.22 -11.00 25.36
N HIS A 155 1.47 -10.61 25.09
CA HIS A 155 2.58 -11.03 25.93
C HIS A 155 2.46 -10.46 27.36
N TYR A 156 2.12 -9.19 27.47
CA TYR A 156 1.97 -8.50 28.77
C TYR A 156 0.91 -9.13 29.66
N TYR A 157 -0.22 -9.53 29.11
CA TYR A 157 -1.37 -10.02 29.88
C TYR A 157 -1.46 -11.54 30.00
N PHE A 158 -1.03 -12.30 28.99
CA PHE A 158 -1.07 -13.77 29.04
C PHE A 158 0.24 -14.39 29.54
N ASN A 159 1.39 -13.73 29.31
CA ASN A 159 2.70 -14.26 29.65
C ASN A 159 3.36 -13.46 30.81
N LYS A 160 2.57 -13.12 31.82
CA LYS A 160 3.04 -12.34 32.99
C LYS A 160 4.31 -12.95 33.58
N GLY A 161 5.38 -12.18 33.58
CA GLY A 161 6.68 -12.57 34.15
C GLY A 161 7.70 -13.08 33.15
N ALA A 162 7.36 -13.26 31.88
CA ALA A 162 8.38 -13.50 30.86
C ALA A 162 9.17 -12.20 30.63
N SER A 163 10.50 -12.29 30.75
CA SER A 163 11.40 -11.17 30.44
C SER A 163 11.83 -11.22 28.99
N VAL A 164 11.90 -10.03 28.36
CA VAL A 164 12.53 -9.90 27.06
C VAL A 164 14.05 -9.85 27.25
N ASP A 165 14.76 -10.63 26.46
CA ASP A 165 16.23 -10.57 26.45
C ASP A 165 16.72 -9.36 25.67
N ILE A 166 16.93 -8.25 26.38
CA ILE A 166 17.43 -7.00 25.82
C ILE A 166 18.85 -7.15 25.26
N SER A 167 19.68 -8.05 25.80
CA SER A 167 21.02 -8.29 25.25
C SER A 167 20.93 -8.86 23.85
N LYS A 168 20.03 -9.85 23.65
CA LYS A 168 19.77 -10.42 22.32
C LYS A 168 19.32 -9.36 21.32
N LEU A 169 18.44 -8.42 21.72
CA LEU A 169 18.01 -7.31 20.86
C LEU A 169 19.18 -6.40 20.49
N LYS A 170 20.02 -6.02 21.48
CA LYS A 170 21.19 -5.16 21.23
C LYS A 170 22.17 -5.79 20.26
N ASP A 171 22.52 -7.06 20.50
CA ASP A 171 23.47 -7.78 19.69
C ASP A 171 22.98 -7.94 18.26
N HIS A 172 21.68 -8.23 18.10
CA HIS A 172 21.07 -8.36 16.78
C HIS A 172 21.10 -7.03 16.02
N TYR A 173 20.62 -5.95 16.64
CA TYR A 173 20.55 -4.65 15.98
C TYR A 173 21.91 -4.00 15.75
N ALA A 174 22.93 -4.34 16.52
CA ALA A 174 24.31 -3.91 16.27
C ALA A 174 24.90 -4.52 14.98
N GLN A 175 24.37 -5.69 14.56
CA GLN A 175 24.83 -6.41 13.37
C GLN A 175 23.89 -6.24 12.17
N ASN A 176 22.62 -5.89 12.41
CA ASN A 176 21.53 -5.86 11.43
C ASN A 176 20.67 -4.60 11.64
N GLU A 177 21.25 -3.41 11.43
CA GLU A 177 20.53 -2.13 11.61
C GLU A 177 19.25 -2.03 10.77
N ASP A 178 19.25 -2.64 9.59
CA ASP A 178 18.09 -2.70 8.69
C ASP A 178 16.91 -3.43 9.31
N ASP A 179 17.15 -4.49 10.11
CA ASP A 179 16.09 -5.25 10.77
C ASP A 179 15.34 -4.42 11.81
N LEU A 180 16.00 -3.49 12.47
CA LEU A 180 15.33 -2.58 13.40
C LEU A 180 14.36 -1.66 12.66
N LEU A 181 14.77 -1.09 11.51
CA LEU A 181 13.91 -0.28 10.67
C LEU A 181 12.65 -1.04 10.27
N LEU A 182 12.83 -2.25 9.78
CA LEU A 182 11.75 -3.10 9.29
C LEU A 182 10.85 -3.60 10.42
N THR A 183 11.42 -3.93 11.57
CA THR A 183 10.66 -4.31 12.78
C THR A 183 9.77 -3.16 13.23
N LEU A 184 10.28 -1.93 13.22
CA LEU A 184 9.51 -0.74 13.56
C LEU A 184 8.37 -0.47 12.57
N PHE A 185 8.48 -0.93 11.32
CA PHE A 185 7.43 -0.85 10.30
C PHE A 185 6.53 -2.09 10.24
N GLN A 186 6.72 -3.05 11.14
CA GLN A 186 5.97 -4.32 11.18
C GLN A 186 6.07 -5.18 9.91
N GLY A 187 7.00 -4.88 9.00
CA GLY A 187 7.18 -5.63 7.77
C GLY A 187 7.39 -7.12 7.99
N TYR A 188 7.85 -7.51 9.18
CA TYR A 188 8.15 -8.90 9.52
C TYR A 188 6.98 -9.68 10.11
N PHE A 189 5.97 -9.03 10.70
CA PHE A 189 4.88 -9.77 11.35
C PHE A 189 4.02 -10.59 10.38
N ASN A 190 4.13 -10.26 9.10
CA ASN A 190 3.42 -10.94 8.02
C ASN A 190 4.37 -11.55 7.00
N ALA A 191 5.67 -11.50 7.29
CA ALA A 191 6.64 -11.82 6.30
C ALA A 191 6.88 -13.31 6.24
N SER A 192 6.36 -13.90 5.23
CA SER A 192 6.81 -15.18 4.71
C SER A 192 8.26 -15.15 4.20
N PHE A 193 8.88 -13.98 4.13
CA PHE A 193 10.28 -13.76 3.74
C PHE A 193 11.21 -13.47 4.93
N ALA A 194 10.70 -13.29 6.14
CA ALA A 194 11.53 -13.16 7.32
C ALA A 194 11.86 -14.54 7.89
N SER A 195 13.12 -14.74 8.31
CA SER A 195 13.48 -15.91 9.07
C SER A 195 12.77 -15.93 10.43
N ASP A 196 12.59 -17.10 11.01
CA ASP A 196 11.99 -17.23 12.35
C ASP A 196 12.74 -16.36 13.39
N GLU A 197 14.05 -16.20 13.23
CA GLU A 197 14.87 -15.36 14.10
C GLU A 197 14.47 -13.89 14.02
N VAL A 198 14.27 -13.36 12.82
CA VAL A 198 13.86 -11.97 12.59
C VAL A 198 12.44 -11.72 13.13
N ILE A 199 11.53 -12.67 12.95
CA ILE A 199 10.18 -12.61 13.52
C ILE A 199 10.26 -12.58 15.06
N ASP A 200 11.11 -13.39 15.67
CA ASP A 200 11.31 -13.38 17.12
C ASP A 200 11.85 -12.04 17.62
N ILE A 201 12.82 -11.46 16.93
CA ILE A 201 13.37 -10.12 17.24
C ILE A 201 12.29 -9.06 17.14
N ALA A 202 11.47 -9.09 16.08
CA ALA A 202 10.35 -8.17 15.91
C ALA A 202 9.33 -8.28 17.05
N ASN A 203 8.97 -9.51 17.44
CA ASN A 203 8.09 -9.77 18.56
C ASN A 203 8.69 -9.29 19.89
N MET A 204 9.97 -9.57 20.14
CA MET A 204 10.67 -9.09 21.34
C MET A 204 10.70 -7.57 21.40
N THR A 205 10.92 -6.90 20.26
CA THR A 205 10.91 -5.42 20.16
C THR A 205 9.51 -4.87 20.49
N ALA A 206 8.46 -5.41 19.88
CA ALA A 206 7.09 -4.99 20.16
C ALA A 206 6.74 -5.17 21.65
N VAL A 207 7.09 -6.32 22.22
CA VAL A 207 6.86 -6.61 23.65
C VAL A 207 7.62 -5.65 24.55
N SER A 208 8.91 -5.40 24.27
CA SER A 208 9.74 -4.50 25.06
C SER A 208 9.26 -3.06 24.99
N LEU A 209 8.96 -2.57 23.78
CA LEU A 209 8.43 -1.22 23.56
C LEU A 209 7.04 -1.07 24.19
N GLY A 210 6.12 -2.00 23.97
CA GLY A 210 4.79 -1.95 24.57
C GLY A 210 4.84 -1.98 26.10
N LYS A 211 5.68 -2.84 26.67
CA LYS A 211 5.90 -2.86 28.13
C LYS A 211 6.47 -1.53 28.64
N TYR A 212 7.44 -0.94 27.93
CA TYR A 212 7.99 0.36 28.26
C TYR A 212 6.90 1.44 28.32
N ILE A 213 6.03 1.51 27.32
CA ILE A 213 4.97 2.52 27.27
C ILE A 213 3.97 2.29 28.40
N ILE A 214 3.51 1.06 28.62
CA ILE A 214 2.52 0.73 29.64
C ILE A 214 3.05 1.02 31.05
N ASP A 215 4.31 0.66 31.32
CA ASP A 215 4.92 0.81 32.66
C ASP A 215 5.38 2.24 32.96
N SER A 216 5.87 2.98 31.94
CA SER A 216 6.40 4.34 32.12
C SER A 216 5.38 5.45 31.98
N TYR A 217 4.30 5.18 31.23
CA TYR A 217 3.23 6.14 30.97
C TYR A 217 1.88 5.56 31.39
N SER A 218 1.11 4.98 30.46
CA SER A 218 -0.15 4.31 30.78
C SER A 218 -0.57 3.33 29.69
N PHE A 219 -1.57 2.49 30.00
CA PHE A 219 -2.22 1.66 29.00
C PHE A 219 -2.97 2.50 27.95
N ASP A 220 -3.53 3.63 28.34
CA ASP A 220 -4.21 4.56 27.43
C ASP A 220 -3.23 5.19 26.43
N ASP A 221 -2.06 5.62 26.89
CA ASP A 221 -0.97 6.08 26.02
C ASP A 221 -0.54 4.98 25.03
N PHE A 222 -0.42 3.74 25.51
CA PHE A 222 -0.09 2.60 24.65
C PHE A 222 -1.14 2.36 23.56
N LEU A 223 -2.44 2.49 23.89
CA LEU A 223 -3.50 2.33 22.89
C LEU A 223 -3.45 3.39 21.79
N HIS A 224 -3.05 4.61 22.13
CA HIS A 224 -3.00 5.74 21.20
C HIS A 224 -1.63 5.97 20.56
N ALA A 225 -0.56 5.34 21.08
CA ALA A 225 0.79 5.46 20.55
C ALA A 225 0.89 4.95 19.11
N SER A 226 1.65 5.66 18.28
CA SER A 226 2.20 5.07 17.06
C SER A 226 3.49 4.29 17.40
N LEU A 227 3.91 3.39 16.51
CA LEU A 227 5.13 2.62 16.69
C LEU A 227 6.38 3.52 16.81
N THR A 228 6.33 4.74 16.30
CA THR A 228 7.44 5.68 16.24
C THR A 228 7.48 6.69 17.40
N ASP A 229 6.37 6.90 18.13
CA ASP A 229 6.26 7.98 19.11
C ASP A 229 7.25 7.86 20.27
N PHE A 230 7.40 6.67 20.83
CA PHE A 230 8.28 6.41 21.98
C PHE A 230 9.61 5.75 21.62
N ARG A 231 9.89 5.62 20.33
CA ARG A 231 11.04 4.87 19.81
C ARG A 231 12.38 5.40 20.34
N CYS A 232 12.63 6.69 20.22
CA CYS A 232 13.91 7.28 20.59
C CYS A 232 14.20 7.11 22.09
N GLU A 233 13.19 7.28 22.92
CA GLU A 233 13.31 7.12 24.37
C GLU A 233 13.55 5.66 24.74
N TRP A 234 12.79 4.74 24.16
CA TRP A 234 12.95 3.30 24.36
C TRP A 234 14.33 2.80 23.92
N LEU A 235 14.83 3.24 22.74
CA LEU A 235 16.18 2.91 22.26
C LEU A 235 17.25 3.39 23.22
N SER A 236 17.15 4.66 23.65
CA SER A 236 18.09 5.29 24.59
C SER A 236 18.08 4.56 25.93
N GLN A 237 16.91 4.25 26.48
CA GLN A 237 16.79 3.57 27.77
C GLN A 237 17.39 2.17 27.74
N ASN A 238 17.25 1.46 26.61
CA ASN A 238 17.82 0.14 26.44
C ASN A 238 19.27 0.15 25.96
N GLY A 239 19.87 1.33 25.73
CA GLY A 239 21.24 1.47 25.23
C GLY A 239 21.45 0.80 23.87
N ILE A 240 20.43 0.88 23.01
CA ILE A 240 20.49 0.46 21.62
C ILE A 240 20.91 1.70 20.82
N ASN A 241 22.19 1.75 20.44
CA ASN A 241 22.72 2.82 19.62
C ASN A 241 22.51 2.48 18.16
N THR A 242 21.57 3.12 17.51
CA THR A 242 21.36 3.05 16.07
C THR A 242 21.47 4.44 15.50
N SER A 243 22.43 4.65 14.63
CA SER A 243 22.34 5.72 13.66
C SER A 243 21.42 5.22 12.55
N PHE A 244 20.16 5.65 12.55
CA PHE A 244 19.30 5.43 11.38
C PHE A 244 19.76 6.33 10.24
N ASP A 245 20.95 6.08 9.74
CA ASP A 245 21.48 6.77 8.58
C ASP A 245 21.01 6.03 7.32
N VAL A 246 19.68 6.03 7.12
CA VAL A 246 19.12 5.56 5.85
C VAL A 246 19.22 6.70 4.83
N PRO A 247 19.65 6.41 3.59
CA PRO A 247 19.85 7.43 2.57
C PRO A 247 18.54 7.96 1.95
N PHE A 248 17.40 7.74 2.61
CA PHE A 248 16.08 8.12 2.13
C PHE A 248 15.23 8.75 3.24
N ASP A 249 14.33 9.65 2.85
CA ASP A 249 13.48 10.39 3.79
C ASP A 249 12.32 9.52 4.30
N LEU A 250 12.20 9.38 5.60
CA LEU A 250 11.12 8.67 6.29
C LEU A 250 10.06 9.62 6.88
N SER A 251 10.15 10.92 6.65
CA SER A 251 9.20 11.90 7.21
C SER A 251 7.75 11.65 6.79
N TRP A 252 7.52 11.02 5.65
CA TRP A 252 6.20 10.63 5.15
C TRP A 252 5.49 9.59 6.04
N LEU A 253 6.22 8.88 6.88
CA LEU A 253 5.71 7.92 7.86
C LEU A 253 5.35 8.56 9.20
N SER A 254 5.54 9.88 9.35
CA SER A 254 5.18 10.58 10.59
C SER A 254 3.68 10.45 10.88
N GLY A 255 3.35 9.92 12.06
CA GLY A 255 1.97 9.63 12.45
C GLY A 255 1.31 8.48 11.70
N ALA A 256 2.09 7.65 11.00
CA ALA A 256 1.55 6.50 10.28
C ALA A 256 1.00 5.43 11.25
N VAL A 257 -0.14 4.84 10.88
CA VAL A 257 -0.75 3.70 11.56
C VAL A 257 -0.50 2.45 10.72
N TYR A 258 -0.02 1.40 11.39
CA TYR A 258 0.30 0.12 10.77
C TYR A 258 -0.74 -0.91 11.19
N SER A 259 -1.36 -1.58 10.22
CA SER A 259 -2.46 -2.48 10.51
C SER A 259 -2.57 -3.63 9.50
N GLN A 260 -3.37 -4.63 9.86
CA GLN A 260 -3.87 -5.68 8.97
C GLN A 260 -5.36 -5.43 8.71
N LYS A 261 -5.69 -4.88 7.56
CA LYS A 261 -7.10 -4.58 7.23
C LYS A 261 -7.69 -5.54 6.21
N LEU A 262 -6.87 -6.07 5.30
CA LEU A 262 -7.29 -6.96 4.24
C LEU A 262 -6.51 -8.27 4.31
N LEU A 263 -7.15 -9.39 4.00
CA LEU A 263 -6.48 -10.70 3.99
C LEU A 263 -5.41 -10.79 2.90
N GLN A 264 -5.68 -10.19 1.75
CA GLN A 264 -4.77 -10.16 0.61
C GLN A 264 -3.56 -9.24 0.87
N TYR A 265 -3.73 -8.17 1.66
CA TYR A 265 -2.69 -7.20 1.97
C TYR A 265 -2.39 -7.22 3.47
N PRO A 266 -1.47 -8.06 3.90
CA PRO A 266 -1.18 -8.28 5.31
C PRO A 266 -0.58 -7.06 6.02
N LEU A 267 0.08 -6.17 5.28
CA LEU A 267 0.58 -4.92 5.84
C LEU A 267 -0.14 -3.73 5.19
N VAL A 268 -0.76 -2.90 6.02
CA VAL A 268 -1.35 -1.64 5.61
C VAL A 268 -0.70 -0.51 6.39
N ILE A 269 -0.13 0.45 5.66
CA ILE A 269 0.44 1.67 6.22
C ILE A 269 -0.52 2.82 5.89
N GLU A 270 -1.11 3.42 6.89
CA GLU A 270 -2.03 4.54 6.73
C GLU A 270 -1.40 5.83 7.24
N THR A 271 -1.25 6.81 6.37
CA THR A 271 -0.82 8.16 6.69
C THR A 271 -2.00 9.13 6.57
N LYS A 272 -1.78 10.41 6.78
CA LYS A 272 -2.84 11.42 6.70
C LYS A 272 -3.63 11.37 5.39
N ASN A 273 -2.94 11.28 4.25
CA ASN A 273 -3.55 11.40 2.93
C ASN A 273 -3.34 10.15 2.05
N ARG A 274 -2.65 9.14 2.52
CA ARG A 274 -2.29 7.96 1.72
C ARG A 274 -2.47 6.68 2.51
N VAL A 275 -2.89 5.62 1.83
CA VAL A 275 -2.95 4.27 2.38
C VAL A 275 -2.17 3.36 1.45
N TYR A 276 -1.23 2.62 1.99
CA TYR A 276 -0.42 1.66 1.25
C TYR A 276 -0.83 0.26 1.69
N TYR A 277 -1.38 -0.50 0.77
CA TYR A 277 -1.71 -1.91 0.92
C TYR A 277 -0.56 -2.73 0.33
N LEU A 278 0.20 -3.41 1.17
CA LEU A 278 1.37 -4.17 0.78
C LEU A 278 1.08 -5.67 0.88
N ASP A 279 1.23 -6.37 -0.22
CA ASP A 279 1.11 -7.82 -0.29
C ASP A 279 2.31 -8.50 0.41
N SER A 280 2.18 -9.81 0.62
CA SER A 280 3.19 -10.65 1.27
C SER A 280 4.47 -10.88 0.46
N PHE A 281 4.62 -10.26 -0.69
CA PHE A 281 5.80 -10.32 -1.58
C PHE A 281 6.27 -11.74 -1.88
N HIS A 282 5.35 -12.66 -1.89
CA HIS A 282 5.60 -14.03 -2.30
C HIS A 282 5.40 -14.15 -3.79
N SER A 283 6.43 -14.04 -4.57
CA SER A 283 6.35 -14.66 -5.86
C SER A 283 7.72 -15.09 -6.35
N GLU A 284 7.78 -16.32 -6.82
CA GLU A 284 8.83 -16.81 -7.71
C GLU A 284 8.95 -15.95 -9.00
N ARG A 285 8.13 -14.90 -9.13
CA ARG A 285 8.05 -13.96 -10.26
C ARG A 285 8.43 -12.53 -9.89
N SER A 286 8.77 -12.24 -8.63
CA SER A 286 9.13 -10.89 -8.24
C SER A 286 10.42 -10.47 -8.94
N SER A 287 10.41 -9.28 -9.50
CA SER A 287 11.65 -8.57 -9.79
C SER A 287 12.42 -8.39 -8.49
N ALA A 288 13.75 -8.38 -8.54
CA ALA A 288 14.63 -8.22 -7.37
C ALA A 288 14.27 -7.03 -6.44
N THR A 289 13.40 -6.15 -6.88
CA THR A 289 12.89 -4.98 -6.17
C THR A 289 12.01 -5.33 -4.95
N PHE A 290 11.28 -6.46 -5.01
CA PHE A 290 10.39 -6.89 -3.93
C PHE A 290 11.02 -7.89 -2.96
N ASP A 291 12.22 -8.39 -3.26
CA ASP A 291 12.86 -9.44 -2.48
C ASP A 291 13.30 -8.98 -1.09
N HIS A 292 13.27 -7.66 -0.84
CA HIS A 292 13.71 -7.12 0.44
C HIS A 292 12.77 -5.98 0.91
N PRO A 293 12.18 -6.07 2.12
CA PRO A 293 11.29 -5.04 2.66
C PRO A 293 11.90 -3.63 2.67
N ARG A 294 13.22 -3.52 2.89
CA ARG A 294 13.94 -2.25 2.81
C ARG A 294 13.79 -1.62 1.42
N ALA A 295 13.93 -2.40 0.35
CA ALA A 295 13.79 -1.91 -1.00
C ALA A 295 12.40 -1.32 -1.25
N VAL A 296 11.34 -1.94 -0.73
CA VAL A 296 9.98 -1.42 -0.83
C VAL A 296 9.84 -0.09 -0.10
N ILE A 297 10.31 0.00 1.13
CA ILE A 297 10.27 1.26 1.91
C ILE A 297 11.11 2.35 1.24
N GLU A 298 12.27 2.01 0.70
CA GLU A 298 13.12 2.92 -0.06
C GLU A 298 12.41 3.44 -1.31
N HIS A 299 11.79 2.56 -2.10
CA HIS A 299 11.02 2.95 -3.27
C HIS A 299 9.83 3.85 -2.91
N LEU A 300 9.09 3.52 -1.85
CA LEU A 300 8.00 4.37 -1.38
C LEU A 300 8.51 5.72 -0.87
N SER A 301 9.64 5.75 -0.19
CA SER A 301 10.27 6.99 0.29
C SER A 301 10.71 7.86 -0.87
N ASN A 302 11.42 7.29 -1.84
CA ASN A 302 11.85 7.98 -3.05
C ASN A 302 10.65 8.44 -3.87
N GLY A 303 9.62 7.60 -4.01
CA GLY A 303 8.37 7.94 -4.67
C GLY A 303 7.66 9.13 -4.01
N ASN A 304 7.52 9.12 -2.68
CA ASN A 304 6.93 10.23 -1.94
C ASN A 304 7.75 11.53 -2.08
N ALA A 305 9.07 11.44 -2.01
CA ALA A 305 9.95 12.57 -2.26
C ALA A 305 9.83 13.09 -3.71
N GLY A 306 9.72 12.18 -4.68
CA GLY A 306 9.49 12.50 -6.08
C GLY A 306 8.17 13.24 -6.30
N VAL A 307 7.08 12.77 -5.70
CA VAL A 307 5.76 13.44 -5.76
C VAL A 307 5.83 14.84 -5.15
N ASN A 308 6.53 15.02 -4.04
CA ASN A 308 6.71 16.35 -3.43
C ASN A 308 7.46 17.31 -4.38
N LYS A 309 8.54 16.85 -5.05
CA LYS A 309 9.22 17.65 -6.08
C LYS A 309 8.31 18.04 -7.22
N VAL A 310 7.46 17.11 -7.68
CA VAL A 310 6.45 17.38 -8.73
C VAL A 310 5.48 18.48 -8.28
N LEU A 311 4.95 18.39 -7.07
CA LEU A 311 4.03 19.39 -6.52
C LEU A 311 4.68 20.77 -6.38
N GLU A 312 5.92 20.84 -5.90
CA GLU A 312 6.68 22.09 -5.80
C GLU A 312 6.97 22.70 -7.18
N TYR A 313 7.32 21.86 -8.16
CA TYR A 313 7.53 22.29 -9.54
C TYR A 313 6.25 22.86 -10.16
N ILE A 314 5.12 22.18 -10.02
CA ILE A 314 3.83 22.64 -10.49
C ILE A 314 3.45 23.98 -9.82
N LYS A 315 3.62 24.06 -8.50
CA LYS A 315 3.35 25.28 -7.73
C LYS A 315 4.17 26.47 -8.22
N SER A 316 5.39 26.24 -8.68
CA SER A 316 6.31 27.29 -9.13
C SER A 316 6.09 27.69 -10.59
N ASN A 317 5.53 26.81 -11.44
CA ASN A 317 5.48 26.98 -12.89
C ASN A 317 4.07 27.02 -13.48
N ALA A 318 3.02 26.75 -12.68
CA ALA A 318 1.64 26.83 -13.11
C ALA A 318 0.93 28.05 -12.48
N THR A 319 -0.23 28.42 -13.02
CA THR A 319 -1.07 29.45 -12.40
C THR A 319 -1.60 28.95 -11.06
N LYS A 320 -1.96 29.90 -10.18
CA LYS A 320 -2.50 29.55 -8.86
C LYS A 320 -3.72 28.62 -8.96
N ASN A 321 -4.63 28.88 -9.89
CA ASN A 321 -5.86 28.09 -10.04
C ASN A 321 -5.56 26.62 -10.41
N THR A 322 -4.66 26.41 -11.37
CA THR A 322 -4.21 25.06 -11.79
C THR A 322 -3.48 24.35 -10.65
N SER A 323 -2.55 25.07 -10.00
CA SER A 323 -1.78 24.54 -8.86
C SER A 323 -2.70 24.18 -7.68
N ASP A 324 -3.65 25.03 -7.32
CA ASP A 324 -4.61 24.77 -6.22
C ASP A 324 -5.48 23.54 -6.52
N THR A 325 -5.86 23.33 -7.78
CA THR A 325 -6.62 22.14 -8.20
C THR A 325 -5.80 20.87 -8.03
N ILE A 326 -4.55 20.88 -8.48
CA ILE A 326 -3.64 19.73 -8.35
C ILE A 326 -3.29 19.47 -6.88
N GLN A 327 -3.09 20.54 -6.10
CA GLN A 327 -2.86 20.41 -4.66
C GLN A 327 -4.05 19.77 -3.95
N LYS A 328 -5.28 20.12 -4.32
CA LYS A 328 -6.50 19.49 -3.81
C LYS A 328 -6.56 18.00 -4.14
N ASN A 329 -6.14 17.60 -5.34
CA ASN A 329 -6.03 16.18 -5.71
C ASN A 329 -4.99 15.46 -4.85
N ALA A 330 -3.86 16.09 -4.55
CA ALA A 330 -2.81 15.54 -3.69
C ALA A 330 -3.21 15.40 -2.21
N GLU A 331 -4.12 16.27 -1.74
CA GLU A 331 -4.66 16.24 -0.38
C GLU A 331 -5.80 15.24 -0.20
N ALA A 332 -6.37 14.75 -1.29
CA ALA A 332 -7.34 13.67 -1.24
C ALA A 332 -6.67 12.38 -0.74
N LYS A 333 -7.46 11.51 -0.13
CA LYS A 333 -6.96 10.19 0.29
C LYS A 333 -6.72 9.33 -0.94
N ILE A 334 -5.47 8.92 -1.16
CA ILE A 334 -5.07 8.04 -2.26
C ILE A 334 -4.72 6.67 -1.67
N GLU A 335 -5.23 5.62 -2.30
CA GLU A 335 -4.99 4.22 -1.91
C GLU A 335 -4.02 3.57 -2.92
N TYR A 336 -2.92 3.02 -2.43
CA TYR A 336 -1.92 2.32 -3.21
C TYR A 336 -1.98 0.83 -2.91
N TYR A 337 -2.24 0.02 -3.92
CA TYR A 337 -2.25 -1.44 -3.86
C TYR A 337 -0.96 -1.94 -4.52
N ILE A 338 -0.06 -2.50 -3.72
CA ILE A 338 1.29 -2.85 -4.15
C ILE A 338 1.45 -4.36 -4.04
N SER A 339 1.46 -5.04 -5.18
CA SER A 339 1.54 -6.49 -5.24
C SER A 339 2.17 -6.94 -6.56
N SER A 340 3.05 -7.93 -6.49
CA SER A 340 3.61 -8.60 -7.68
C SER A 340 2.54 -9.38 -8.47
N ASP A 341 1.41 -9.70 -7.84
CA ASP A 341 0.31 -10.43 -8.46
C ASP A 341 -0.69 -9.54 -9.20
N GLU A 342 -0.52 -8.21 -9.14
CA GLU A 342 -1.34 -7.29 -9.93
C GLU A 342 -1.19 -7.58 -11.43
N ILE A 343 -2.30 -7.48 -12.16
CA ILE A 343 -2.35 -7.77 -13.61
C ILE A 343 -1.53 -6.72 -14.38
N GLY A 344 -1.47 -5.50 -13.86
CA GLY A 344 -0.76 -4.37 -14.44
C GLY A 344 -0.51 -3.29 -13.42
N THR A 345 0.21 -2.26 -13.84
CA THR A 345 0.36 -1.00 -13.12
C THR A 345 -0.62 -0.02 -13.72
N GLU A 346 -1.50 0.58 -12.90
CA GLU A 346 -2.53 1.50 -13.39
C GLU A 346 -3.02 2.46 -12.29
N ALA A 347 -3.53 3.63 -12.70
CA ALA A 347 -4.19 4.59 -11.84
C ALA A 347 -5.70 4.68 -12.13
N ASP A 348 -6.54 4.39 -11.15
CA ASP A 348 -7.96 4.72 -11.18
C ASP A 348 -8.18 6.13 -10.61
N VAL A 349 -8.18 7.11 -11.50
CA VAL A 349 -8.30 8.52 -11.15
C VAL A 349 -9.64 8.83 -10.47
N ASN A 350 -10.72 8.16 -10.89
CA ASN A 350 -12.06 8.39 -10.36
C ASN A 350 -12.17 7.98 -8.89
N ASN A 351 -11.58 6.84 -8.54
CA ASN A 351 -11.62 6.29 -7.18
C ASN A 351 -10.38 6.63 -6.34
N LYS A 352 -9.41 7.37 -6.91
CA LYS A 352 -8.13 7.71 -6.26
C LYS A 352 -7.37 6.47 -5.79
N LYS A 353 -7.28 5.47 -6.65
CA LYS A 353 -6.57 4.22 -6.40
C LYS A 353 -5.43 4.05 -7.39
N VAL A 354 -4.35 3.50 -6.91
CA VAL A 354 -3.15 3.20 -7.70
C VAL A 354 -2.80 1.73 -7.47
N TYR A 355 -2.68 0.97 -8.54
CA TYR A 355 -2.27 -0.42 -8.53
C TYR A 355 -0.84 -0.50 -9.04
N LEU A 356 0.08 -1.04 -8.26
CA LEU A 356 1.50 -1.07 -8.56
C LEU A 356 1.99 -2.51 -8.57
N LYS A 357 2.30 -3.01 -9.74
CA LYS A 357 3.07 -4.24 -9.90
C LYS A 357 4.55 -3.99 -9.64
N ASP A 358 5.03 -2.79 -9.96
CA ASP A 358 6.38 -2.32 -9.70
C ASP A 358 6.34 -0.98 -8.93
N PRO A 359 6.92 -0.90 -7.71
CA PRO A 359 6.94 0.34 -6.93
C PRO A 359 7.72 1.48 -7.61
N SER A 360 8.55 1.19 -8.61
CA SER A 360 9.26 2.23 -9.36
C SER A 360 8.33 3.13 -10.18
N GLU A 361 7.12 2.63 -10.53
CA GLU A 361 6.08 3.39 -11.21
C GLU A 361 5.27 4.32 -10.29
N PHE A 362 5.60 4.38 -9.01
CA PHE A 362 4.85 5.13 -8.00
C PHE A 362 4.57 6.59 -8.40
N VAL A 363 5.59 7.29 -8.91
CA VAL A 363 5.45 8.71 -9.28
C VAL A 363 4.63 8.86 -10.55
N HIS A 364 4.83 7.97 -11.53
CA HIS A 364 4.09 7.95 -12.79
C HIS A 364 2.58 7.82 -12.53
N GLU A 365 2.17 6.78 -11.82
CA GLU A 365 0.77 6.53 -11.54
C GLU A 365 0.15 7.60 -10.61
N THR A 366 0.94 8.12 -9.68
CA THR A 366 0.48 9.23 -8.85
C THR A 366 0.27 10.50 -9.69
N ALA A 367 1.10 10.74 -10.71
CA ALA A 367 0.92 11.90 -11.60
C ALA A 367 -0.43 11.87 -12.34
N HIS A 368 -0.93 10.69 -12.74
CA HIS A 368 -2.29 10.57 -13.28
C HIS A 368 -3.34 11.04 -12.26
N ILE A 369 -3.26 10.58 -11.00
CA ILE A 369 -4.18 11.00 -9.94
C ILE A 369 -4.15 12.52 -9.71
N LEU A 370 -2.97 13.12 -9.82
CA LEU A 370 -2.78 14.55 -9.60
C LEU A 370 -3.31 15.42 -10.74
N THR A 371 -3.03 15.02 -11.98
CA THR A 371 -3.20 15.88 -13.17
C THR A 371 -4.47 15.63 -13.95
N LEU A 372 -5.16 14.52 -13.73
CA LEU A 372 -6.39 14.16 -14.44
C LEU A 372 -7.61 14.30 -13.53
N ASN A 373 -8.77 14.58 -14.15
CA ASN A 373 -10.05 14.67 -13.43
C ASN A 373 -10.89 13.38 -13.51
N ASN A 374 -10.59 12.49 -14.44
CA ASN A 374 -11.30 11.21 -14.61
C ASN A 374 -10.47 10.21 -15.43
N ASN A 375 -10.88 8.95 -15.40
CA ASN A 375 -10.35 7.91 -16.29
C ASN A 375 -10.87 8.18 -17.71
N ARG A 376 -10.01 8.61 -18.61
CA ARG A 376 -10.37 8.83 -20.01
C ARG A 376 -9.54 7.90 -20.90
N VAL A 377 -10.22 7.32 -21.87
CA VAL A 377 -9.58 6.54 -22.93
C VAL A 377 -9.07 7.48 -24.03
N ASP A 378 -9.86 8.54 -24.32
CA ASP A 378 -9.48 9.55 -25.31
C ASP A 378 -8.41 10.48 -24.71
N GLY A 379 -7.26 10.55 -25.36
CA GLY A 379 -6.16 11.39 -24.90
C GLY A 379 -5.13 10.65 -24.02
N ALA A 380 -5.02 9.35 -24.13
CA ALA A 380 -3.98 8.57 -23.46
C ALA A 380 -2.58 9.15 -23.67
N TRP A 381 -2.27 9.65 -24.88
CA TRP A 381 -1.01 10.34 -25.18
C TRP A 381 -0.71 11.52 -24.25
N LEU A 382 -1.74 12.30 -23.88
CA LEU A 382 -1.57 13.45 -23.00
C LEU A 382 -1.37 12.97 -21.54
N ALA A 383 -2.18 12.00 -21.12
CA ALA A 383 -2.12 11.42 -19.80
C ALA A 383 -0.76 10.76 -19.55
N GLU A 384 -0.35 9.88 -20.45
CA GLU A 384 0.96 9.19 -20.36
C GLU A 384 2.13 10.17 -20.52
N GLY A 385 2.03 11.08 -21.47
CA GLY A 385 3.09 12.06 -21.72
C GLY A 385 3.35 12.99 -20.54
N ILE A 386 2.32 13.45 -19.82
CA ILE A 386 2.50 14.29 -18.63
C ILE A 386 3.01 13.47 -17.44
N ALA A 387 2.53 12.25 -17.25
CA ALA A 387 3.00 11.35 -16.20
C ALA A 387 4.49 11.02 -16.39
N GLU A 388 4.89 10.70 -17.62
CA GLU A 388 6.29 10.47 -18.00
C GLU A 388 7.16 11.72 -17.79
N TYR A 389 6.68 12.88 -18.22
CA TYR A 389 7.41 14.14 -18.02
C TYR A 389 7.64 14.44 -16.53
N LEU A 390 6.61 14.34 -15.71
CA LEU A 390 6.69 14.64 -14.28
C LEU A 390 7.53 13.60 -13.51
N SER A 391 7.39 12.32 -13.83
CA SER A 391 8.14 11.26 -13.16
C SER A 391 9.62 11.29 -13.52
N ARG A 392 10.00 11.61 -14.74
CA ARG A 392 11.37 11.58 -15.22
C ARG A 392 12.11 12.89 -15.03
N GLU A 393 11.60 13.94 -15.65
CA GLU A 393 12.31 15.22 -15.70
C GLU A 393 12.29 15.94 -14.35
N ILE A 394 11.20 15.81 -13.59
CA ILE A 394 10.99 16.57 -12.37
C ILE A 394 11.36 15.78 -11.14
N SER A 395 10.80 14.58 -10.98
CA SER A 395 11.12 13.77 -9.80
C SER A 395 12.51 13.12 -9.89
N GLY A 396 12.95 12.77 -11.08
CA GLY A 396 14.17 12.00 -11.32
C GLY A 396 14.02 10.51 -10.95
N VAL A 397 12.80 10.06 -10.67
CA VAL A 397 12.49 8.64 -10.42
C VAL A 397 12.10 8.03 -11.76
N THR A 398 12.91 7.12 -12.26
CA THR A 398 12.68 6.43 -13.53
C THR A 398 12.50 4.95 -13.28
N SER A 399 11.45 4.38 -13.86
CA SER A 399 11.09 2.98 -13.69
C SER A 399 11.69 2.04 -14.74
N ASP A 400 12.04 2.52 -15.92
CA ASP A 400 12.20 1.63 -17.06
C ASP A 400 13.64 1.47 -17.58
N VAL A 401 14.00 0.20 -17.89
CA VAL A 401 15.29 -0.20 -18.46
C VAL A 401 15.48 0.40 -19.85
N ASP A 402 14.43 0.51 -20.64
CA ASP A 402 14.48 1.04 -22.01
C ASP A 402 14.86 2.51 -22.04
N TYR A 403 14.50 3.24 -20.99
CA TYR A 403 14.87 4.64 -20.84
C TYR A 403 16.28 4.87 -20.28
N ARG A 404 16.92 3.89 -19.65
CA ARG A 404 18.37 3.97 -19.34
C ARG A 404 19.19 4.04 -20.62
N MET A 405 18.75 3.38 -21.68
CA MET A 405 19.34 3.54 -22.99
C MET A 405 19.19 4.97 -23.49
N TYR A 406 18.04 5.59 -23.30
CA TYR A 406 17.77 6.99 -23.61
C TYR A 406 18.75 7.95 -22.92
N HIS A 407 18.96 7.80 -21.62
CA HIS A 407 19.89 8.63 -20.86
C HIS A 407 21.35 8.40 -21.25
N SER A 408 21.76 7.18 -21.55
CA SER A 408 23.11 6.90 -22.02
C SER A 408 23.36 7.49 -23.42
N PHE A 409 22.33 7.59 -24.25
CA PHE A 409 22.37 8.27 -25.52
C PHE A 409 22.56 9.78 -25.42
N VAL A 410 21.85 10.41 -24.48
CA VAL A 410 21.92 11.86 -24.27
C VAL A 410 23.23 12.28 -23.60
N ALA A 411 23.83 11.39 -22.82
CA ALA A 411 25.09 11.64 -22.14
C ALA A 411 26.32 11.44 -23.04
N SER A 412 26.19 10.67 -24.14
CA SER A 412 27.26 10.55 -25.10
C SER A 412 27.30 11.79 -26.00
N ASP A 413 28.45 12.45 -26.13
CA ASP A 413 28.68 13.48 -27.15
C ASP A 413 28.44 12.88 -28.54
N VAL A 414 27.25 13.13 -29.10
CA VAL A 414 26.91 12.71 -30.47
C VAL A 414 27.69 13.58 -31.46
N THR A 415 29.02 13.33 -31.54
CA THR A 415 29.91 14.06 -32.45
C THR A 415 30.24 13.23 -33.69
N GLY A 416 29.70 12.00 -33.77
CA GLY A 416 30.03 11.07 -34.86
C GLY A 416 28.95 10.98 -35.94
N ASP A 417 29.32 10.27 -37.01
CA ASP A 417 28.40 9.87 -38.07
C ASP A 417 27.22 9.06 -37.51
N LEU A 418 26.02 9.30 -38.04
CA LEU A 418 24.78 8.59 -37.69
C LEU A 418 24.94 7.07 -37.70
N LYS A 419 25.75 6.54 -38.62
CA LYS A 419 26.05 5.11 -38.72
C LYS A 419 26.83 4.58 -37.52
N SER A 420 27.78 5.32 -37.00
CA SER A 420 28.55 4.98 -35.81
C SER A 420 27.65 4.95 -34.58
N PHE A 421 26.77 5.92 -34.49
CA PHE A 421 25.76 6.03 -33.43
C PHE A 421 24.79 4.83 -33.43
N VAL A 422 24.25 4.43 -34.59
CA VAL A 422 23.39 3.25 -34.73
C VAL A 422 24.10 1.96 -34.30
N GLU A 423 25.39 1.79 -34.68
CA GLU A 423 26.15 0.61 -34.29
C GLU A 423 26.48 0.57 -32.79
N ASP A 424 26.68 1.73 -32.17
CA ASP A 424 26.87 1.82 -30.72
C ASP A 424 25.60 1.42 -29.95
N VAL A 425 24.44 1.84 -30.43
CA VAL A 425 23.13 1.40 -29.90
C VAL A 425 22.96 -0.09 -30.01
N LYS A 426 23.20 -0.63 -31.21
CA LYS A 426 23.12 -2.07 -31.45
C LYS A 426 24.03 -2.86 -30.52
N THR A 427 25.21 -2.33 -30.26
CA THR A 427 26.21 -2.96 -29.40
C THR A 427 25.76 -2.93 -27.94
N GLN A 428 25.20 -1.83 -27.48
CA GLN A 428 24.67 -1.70 -26.12
C GLN A 428 23.43 -2.59 -25.89
N TYR A 429 22.51 -2.61 -26.85
CA TYR A 429 21.33 -3.49 -26.77
C TYR A 429 21.71 -4.97 -26.73
N LYS A 430 22.71 -5.37 -27.53
CA LYS A 430 23.25 -6.73 -27.52
C LYS A 430 23.94 -7.10 -26.22
N SER A 431 24.63 -6.17 -25.60
CA SER A 431 25.30 -6.36 -24.31
C SER A 431 24.32 -6.47 -23.15
N SER A 432 23.11 -5.93 -23.29
CA SER A 432 22.00 -6.04 -22.30
C SER A 432 21.11 -7.28 -22.47
N GLY A 433 21.43 -8.17 -23.43
CA GLY A 433 20.72 -9.44 -23.61
C GLY A 433 19.56 -9.41 -24.61
N GLY A 434 19.39 -8.33 -25.36
CA GLY A 434 18.35 -8.21 -26.39
C GLY A 434 18.54 -9.14 -27.58
N SER A 435 17.44 -9.64 -28.16
CA SER A 435 17.45 -10.50 -29.37
C SER A 435 17.24 -9.67 -30.62
N PHE A 436 18.08 -9.94 -31.67
CA PHE A 436 18.14 -9.17 -32.90
C PHE A 436 17.10 -9.53 -33.96
N ASP A 437 16.37 -10.61 -33.83
CA ASP A 437 15.45 -11.10 -34.87
C ASP A 437 14.20 -10.22 -35.08
N SER A 438 13.91 -9.28 -34.14
CA SER A 438 12.83 -8.29 -34.23
C SER A 438 13.34 -6.85 -34.27
N PHE A 439 14.62 -6.65 -34.45
CA PHE A 439 15.37 -5.41 -34.18
C PHE A 439 15.09 -4.26 -35.16
N GLU A 440 14.92 -4.55 -36.46
CA GLU A 440 14.95 -3.48 -37.46
C GLU A 440 13.88 -2.40 -37.33
N ALA A 441 12.66 -2.76 -36.95
CA ALA A 441 11.57 -1.75 -36.76
C ALA A 441 11.66 -1.01 -35.43
N PHE A 442 12.09 -1.69 -34.37
CA PHE A 442 12.25 -1.12 -33.05
C PHE A 442 13.45 -0.19 -32.94
N ASP A 443 14.54 -0.51 -33.63
CA ASP A 443 15.75 0.30 -33.69
C ASP A 443 15.55 1.67 -34.31
N PHE A 444 14.90 1.71 -35.47
CA PHE A 444 14.60 2.98 -36.12
C PHE A 444 13.78 3.89 -35.23
N TYR A 445 12.86 3.34 -34.49
CA TYR A 445 12.01 4.08 -33.59
C TYR A 445 12.78 4.63 -32.38
N LEU A 446 13.55 3.81 -31.66
CA LEU A 446 14.38 4.28 -30.54
C LEU A 446 15.35 5.37 -30.98
N LEU A 447 15.89 5.24 -32.19
CA LEU A 447 16.76 6.22 -32.75
C LEU A 447 16.04 7.53 -33.08
N GLU A 448 14.82 7.47 -33.66
CA GLU A 448 13.98 8.64 -33.91
C GLU A 448 13.66 9.37 -32.61
N GLN A 449 13.27 8.66 -31.56
CA GLN A 449 12.95 9.25 -30.29
C GLN A 449 14.18 9.88 -29.62
N SER A 450 15.33 9.22 -29.71
CA SER A 450 16.59 9.76 -29.17
C SER A 450 16.99 11.05 -29.87
N ILE A 451 16.83 11.13 -31.19
CA ILE A 451 17.12 12.33 -31.97
C ILE A 451 16.13 13.45 -31.63
N ALA A 452 14.83 13.13 -31.53
CA ALA A 452 13.82 14.08 -31.11
C ALA A 452 14.11 14.63 -29.71
N TYR A 453 14.48 13.78 -28.77
CA TYR A 453 14.88 14.19 -27.43
C TYR A 453 16.08 15.14 -27.44
N VAL A 454 17.14 14.78 -28.15
CA VAL A 454 18.34 15.62 -28.28
C VAL A 454 18.00 16.96 -28.93
N THR A 455 17.16 16.95 -29.97
CA THR A 455 16.74 18.17 -30.67
C THR A 455 15.95 19.11 -29.74
N LEU A 456 15.07 18.58 -28.91
CA LEU A 456 14.26 19.35 -27.98
C LEU A 456 15.03 19.83 -26.74
N THR A 457 16.01 19.05 -26.27
CA THR A 457 16.76 19.35 -25.04
C THR A 457 18.05 20.12 -25.30
N LYS A 458 18.64 19.99 -26.49
CA LYS A 458 19.92 20.59 -26.87
C LYS A 458 19.78 21.27 -28.25
N PRO A 459 19.21 22.50 -28.31
CA PRO A 459 18.93 23.21 -29.56
C PRO A 459 20.14 23.37 -30.49
N GLU A 460 21.36 23.35 -29.94
CA GLU A 460 22.61 23.41 -30.70
C GLU A 460 22.85 22.22 -31.63
N TYR A 461 22.15 21.10 -31.41
CA TYR A 461 22.22 19.91 -32.28
C TYR A 461 21.12 19.87 -33.35
N LYS A 462 20.14 20.77 -33.31
CA LYS A 462 18.96 20.80 -34.19
C LYS A 462 19.27 20.71 -35.70
N HIS A 463 20.46 21.05 -36.11
CA HIS A 463 20.84 21.05 -37.53
C HIS A 463 21.96 20.09 -37.87
N LYS A 464 22.45 19.29 -36.92
CA LYS A 464 23.60 18.40 -37.11
C LYS A 464 23.19 16.99 -37.47
N ILE A 465 21.98 16.58 -37.17
CA ILE A 465 21.47 15.24 -37.43
C ILE A 465 20.27 15.37 -38.37
N LYS A 466 20.44 15.02 -39.65
CA LYS A 466 19.31 14.85 -40.57
C LYS A 466 18.93 13.38 -40.58
N PHE A 467 17.76 13.12 -40.04
CA PHE A 467 17.19 11.78 -40.03
C PHE A 467 16.22 11.59 -41.20
N PRO A 468 16.36 10.54 -41.99
CA PRO A 468 15.35 10.20 -42.98
C PRO A 468 14.16 9.63 -42.19
N TYR A 469 13.16 10.47 -41.97
CA TYR A 469 11.93 10.07 -41.32
C TYR A 469 11.33 8.86 -42.03
N ALA A 470 11.42 7.72 -41.41
CA ALA A 470 10.64 6.57 -41.87
C ALA A 470 9.33 6.50 -41.03
N THR A 471 8.35 6.48 -41.60
CA THR A 471 7.05 5.82 -41.62
C THR A 471 6.62 4.95 -40.42
N THR A 472 7.35 4.89 -39.31
CA THR A 472 7.06 4.05 -38.15
C THR A 472 6.45 4.81 -36.98
N SER A 473 6.15 6.10 -37.15
CA SER A 473 5.36 6.83 -36.16
C SER A 473 4.04 6.09 -35.91
N VAL A 474 3.66 5.94 -34.66
CA VAL A 474 2.33 5.50 -34.30
C VAL A 474 1.37 6.39 -35.06
N LYS A 475 0.66 5.84 -36.05
CA LYS A 475 -0.15 6.59 -37.00
C LYS A 475 -1.17 7.53 -36.36
N ASP A 476 -1.52 7.28 -35.11
CA ASP A 476 -2.41 8.15 -34.35
C ASP A 476 -2.28 7.89 -32.84
N LEU A 477 -1.47 8.68 -32.15
CA LEU A 477 -1.36 8.65 -30.68
C LEU A 477 -2.71 8.85 -29.95
N ARG A 478 -3.72 9.42 -30.63
CA ARG A 478 -5.05 9.61 -30.05
C ARG A 478 -5.77 8.30 -29.74
N TYR A 479 -5.48 7.25 -30.49
CA TYR A 479 -6.21 5.97 -30.45
C TYR A 479 -5.34 4.82 -29.96
N SER A 480 -4.11 5.07 -29.57
CA SER A 480 -3.26 4.03 -28.97
C SER A 480 -3.77 3.68 -27.58
N SER A 481 -4.39 2.52 -27.48
CA SER A 481 -4.77 1.96 -26.19
C SER A 481 -3.60 1.16 -25.60
N SER A 482 -3.55 1.08 -24.28
CA SER A 482 -2.56 0.34 -23.52
C SER A 482 -2.50 -1.17 -23.78
N GLY A 483 -3.26 -1.71 -24.71
CA GLY A 483 -3.34 -3.14 -25.06
C GLY A 483 -2.75 -3.53 -26.41
N ASP A 484 -2.38 -2.61 -27.28
CA ASP A 484 -1.88 -2.91 -28.60
C ASP A 484 -0.36 -3.24 -28.60
N LYS A 485 0.07 -4.13 -29.50
CA LYS A 485 1.48 -4.56 -29.63
C LYS A 485 2.51 -3.45 -29.93
N GLY A 486 2.08 -2.19 -29.93
CA GLY A 486 2.86 -0.99 -30.10
C GLY A 486 3.07 -0.16 -28.84
N ASN A 487 2.71 -0.67 -27.67
CA ASN A 487 2.71 0.07 -26.40
C ASN A 487 4.06 0.68 -26.03
N ASN A 488 5.14 -0.04 -26.25
CA ASN A 488 6.49 0.48 -25.97
C ASN A 488 6.83 1.76 -26.76
N LEU A 489 6.02 2.08 -27.76
CA LEU A 489 6.23 3.22 -28.64
C LEU A 489 5.38 4.43 -28.24
N THR A 490 4.26 4.21 -27.56
CA THR A 490 3.31 5.29 -27.21
C THR A 490 3.85 6.16 -26.10
N TYR A 491 4.44 5.59 -25.07
CA TYR A 491 4.95 6.32 -23.92
C TYR A 491 6.07 7.32 -24.29
N PRO A 492 7.15 6.91 -24.95
CA PRO A 492 8.20 7.83 -25.36
C PRO A 492 7.72 8.95 -26.30
N GLU A 493 6.88 8.62 -27.27
CA GLU A 493 6.36 9.63 -28.20
C GLU A 493 5.43 10.61 -27.49
N SER A 494 4.57 10.13 -26.62
CA SER A 494 3.70 10.94 -25.78
C SER A 494 4.51 11.89 -24.89
N TYR A 495 5.56 11.37 -24.25
CA TYR A 495 6.48 12.16 -23.45
C TYR A 495 7.13 13.29 -24.26
N LEU A 496 7.66 12.99 -25.44
CA LEU A 496 8.31 13.98 -26.29
C LEU A 496 7.32 15.02 -26.80
N PHE A 497 6.13 14.59 -27.19
CA PHE A 497 5.10 15.50 -27.64
C PHE A 497 4.65 16.44 -26.51
N VAL A 498 4.41 15.90 -25.32
CA VAL A 498 4.07 16.73 -24.13
C VAL A 498 5.23 17.66 -23.77
N LYS A 499 6.47 17.20 -23.82
CA LYS A 499 7.65 18.05 -23.61
C LYS A 499 7.72 19.21 -24.62
N TYR A 500 7.46 18.92 -25.90
CA TYR A 500 7.34 19.94 -26.95
C TYR A 500 6.24 20.95 -26.59
N LEU A 501 5.05 20.49 -26.20
CA LEU A 501 3.94 21.38 -25.80
C LEU A 501 4.28 22.25 -24.59
N ILE A 502 4.99 21.68 -23.61
CA ILE A 502 5.46 22.46 -22.44
C ILE A 502 6.44 23.55 -22.88
N ASN A 503 7.36 23.24 -23.78
CA ASN A 503 8.35 24.20 -24.27
C ASN A 503 7.73 25.33 -25.08
N GLU A 504 6.74 25.03 -25.94
CA GLU A 504 6.12 26.01 -26.83
C GLU A 504 4.97 26.80 -26.19
N TYR A 505 4.18 26.13 -25.36
CA TYR A 505 2.94 26.71 -24.81
C TYR A 505 2.97 26.85 -23.28
N GLY A 506 3.97 26.31 -22.62
CA GLY A 506 4.14 26.38 -21.17
C GLY A 506 3.40 25.27 -20.41
N LEU A 507 3.95 24.90 -19.26
CA LEU A 507 3.42 23.85 -18.38
C LEU A 507 1.95 24.08 -18.00
N ASN A 508 1.57 25.34 -17.71
CA ASN A 508 0.20 25.65 -17.26
C ASN A 508 -0.86 25.26 -18.30
N ASN A 509 -0.58 25.48 -19.59
CA ASN A 509 -1.53 25.15 -20.65
C ASN A 509 -1.67 23.63 -20.82
N VAL A 510 -0.57 22.90 -20.68
CA VAL A 510 -0.58 21.43 -20.71
C VAL A 510 -1.37 20.87 -19.53
N LEU A 511 -1.12 21.35 -18.31
CA LEU A 511 -1.86 20.91 -17.12
C LEU A 511 -3.35 21.26 -17.19
N ASN A 512 -3.70 22.44 -17.71
CA ASN A 512 -5.10 22.78 -17.96
C ASN A 512 -5.75 21.81 -18.96
N CYS A 513 -5.03 21.46 -20.01
CA CYS A 513 -5.51 20.46 -20.97
C CYS A 513 -5.70 19.10 -20.31
N CYS A 514 -4.79 18.66 -19.43
CA CYS A 514 -4.94 17.42 -18.66
C CYS A 514 -6.22 17.44 -17.78
N LEU A 515 -6.48 18.56 -17.11
CA LEU A 515 -7.63 18.71 -16.22
C LEU A 515 -8.97 18.82 -16.98
N THR A 516 -8.99 19.50 -18.15
CA THR A 516 -10.24 19.78 -18.90
C THR A 516 -10.43 18.90 -20.12
N TYR A 517 -9.32 18.42 -20.68
CA TYR A 517 -9.22 17.78 -22.00
C TYR A 517 -9.75 18.65 -23.13
N ASP A 518 -9.52 19.97 -23.04
CA ASP A 518 -9.91 20.96 -24.03
C ASP A 518 -8.66 21.55 -24.69
N LEU A 519 -8.31 21.00 -25.85
CA LEU A 519 -7.14 21.40 -26.62
C LEU A 519 -7.28 22.82 -27.15
N GLU A 520 -8.48 23.19 -27.65
CA GLU A 520 -8.74 24.47 -28.23
C GLU A 520 -8.65 25.57 -27.16
N GLN A 521 -9.24 25.34 -26.00
CA GLN A 521 -9.13 26.26 -24.86
C GLN A 521 -7.69 26.38 -24.35
N SER A 522 -6.93 25.28 -24.34
CA SER A 522 -5.59 25.24 -23.74
C SER A 522 -4.51 25.78 -24.69
N PHE A 523 -4.61 25.52 -26.00
CA PHE A 523 -3.56 25.79 -26.97
C PHE A 523 -4.03 26.71 -28.14
N ASN A 524 -5.33 26.97 -28.27
CA ASN A 524 -5.96 27.63 -29.42
C ASN A 524 -5.68 26.92 -30.75
N GLU A 525 -5.49 25.58 -30.72
CA GLU A 525 -5.10 24.73 -31.83
C GLU A 525 -5.77 23.38 -31.75
N THR A 526 -5.91 22.69 -32.88
CA THR A 526 -6.36 21.29 -32.92
C THR A 526 -5.20 20.33 -32.72
N TYR A 527 -5.50 19.08 -32.34
CA TYR A 527 -4.50 18.02 -32.20
C TYR A 527 -3.63 17.88 -33.47
N ASP A 528 -4.26 17.84 -34.64
CA ASP A 528 -3.53 17.63 -35.91
C ASP A 528 -2.52 18.77 -36.20
N VAL A 529 -2.83 19.98 -35.85
CA VAL A 529 -1.94 21.13 -35.97
C VAL A 529 -0.80 21.02 -34.97
N LEU A 530 -1.11 20.76 -33.69
CA LEU A 530 -0.12 20.61 -32.64
C LEU A 530 0.88 19.48 -32.97
N TYR A 531 0.35 18.32 -33.38
CA TYR A 531 1.17 17.16 -33.72
C TYR A 531 2.02 17.41 -35.00
N SER A 532 1.45 18.04 -36.02
CA SER A 532 2.20 18.44 -37.22
C SER A 532 3.35 19.39 -36.89
N ASN A 533 3.12 20.34 -35.98
CA ASN A 533 4.14 21.28 -35.54
C ASN A 533 5.23 20.59 -34.71
N PHE A 534 4.86 19.66 -33.84
CA PHE A 534 5.80 18.81 -33.13
C PHE A 534 6.70 18.04 -34.10
N ILE A 535 6.14 17.35 -35.09
CA ILE A 535 6.92 16.60 -36.09
C ILE A 535 7.88 17.53 -36.85
N LYS A 536 7.46 18.73 -37.24
CA LYS A 536 8.35 19.72 -37.87
C LYS A 536 9.47 20.20 -36.94
N ALA A 537 9.20 20.29 -35.66
CA ALA A 537 10.19 20.75 -34.68
C ALA A 537 11.30 19.72 -34.45
N ILE A 538 11.02 18.43 -34.59
CA ILE A 538 11.98 17.33 -34.42
C ILE A 538 12.67 16.92 -35.71
N GLN A 539 12.17 17.31 -36.88
CA GLN A 539 12.84 17.17 -38.20
C GLN A 539 13.90 18.23 -38.39
#